data_bffda6bbfd04c871f686c95e0310b15e
#
_entry.id   bffda6bbfd04c871f686c95e0310b15e
#
_cell.length_a   1.000
_cell.length_b   1.000
_cell.length_c   1.000
_cell.angle_alpha   90.00
_cell.angle_beta   90.00
_cell.angle_gamma   90.00
#
_symmetry.space_group_name_H-M   'P 1'
#
loop_
_entity.id
_entity.type
_entity.pdbx_description
1 polymer ?
#
loop_
_entity_poly.entity_id
_entity_poly.type
_entity_poly.pdbx_seq_one_letter_code
_entity_poly.pdbx_strand_id
1 'polypeptide(L)'
;MQLQNQIPARIGFIGAGRVAKGLAWGMAQSGQRVVAAASRSPGSAGQLADRIAGCRATADAQDVVDRADLVFITVPDDAIAAVAASLKWR
;
A
#
# COMPACT_ATOMS: atom_id res chain seq x y z
N MET A 1 11.62 -20.18 -17.28
CA MET A 1 10.66 -19.75 -16.30
C MET A 1 9.62 -18.83 -16.89
N GLN A 2 8.42 -18.97 -16.44
CA GLN A 2 7.31 -18.21 -17.00
C GLN A 2 7.03 -16.93 -16.20
N LEU A 3 7.66 -16.76 -15.08
CA LEU A 3 7.36 -15.66 -14.20
C LEU A 3 7.67 -14.30 -14.82
N GLN A 4 8.67 -14.25 -15.66
CA GLN A 4 9.06 -13.01 -16.32
C GLN A 4 7.98 -12.47 -17.24
N ASN A 5 7.01 -13.28 -17.61
CA ASN A 5 5.93 -12.86 -18.49
C ASN A 5 4.74 -12.31 -17.74
N GLN A 6 4.74 -12.40 -16.44
CA GLN A 6 3.62 -11.95 -15.63
C GLN A 6 3.70 -10.46 -15.41
N ILE A 7 2.55 -9.81 -15.46
CA ILE A 7 2.45 -8.39 -15.13
C ILE A 7 2.67 -8.26 -13.63
N PRO A 8 3.60 -7.40 -13.19
CA PRO A 8 3.81 -7.20 -11.76
C PRO A 8 2.53 -6.75 -11.06
N ALA A 9 2.27 -7.32 -9.90
CA ALA A 9 1.12 -6.92 -9.10
C ALA A 9 1.26 -5.45 -8.70
N ARG A 10 0.13 -4.76 -8.68
CA ARG A 10 0.05 -3.42 -8.12
C ARG A 10 -0.13 -3.55 -6.62
N ILE A 11 0.76 -2.94 -5.87
CA ILE A 11 0.83 -3.11 -4.43
C ILE A 11 0.33 -1.85 -3.73
N GLY A 12 -0.51 -2.04 -2.72
CA GLY A 12 -0.99 -0.95 -1.90
C GLY A 12 -0.74 -1.20 -0.43
N PHE A 13 -0.70 -0.12 0.34
CA PHE A 13 -0.51 -0.17 1.78
C PHE A 13 -1.65 0.55 2.49
N ILE A 14 -2.22 -0.09 3.48
CA ILE A 14 -3.13 0.55 4.42
C ILE A 14 -2.38 0.67 5.73
N GLY A 15 -2.09 1.91 6.10
CA GLY A 15 -1.15 2.23 7.16
C GLY A 15 0.18 2.67 6.55
N ALA A 16 0.76 3.75 7.06
CA ALA A 16 1.97 4.32 6.50
C ALA A 16 2.98 4.70 7.57
N GLY A 17 3.11 3.84 8.60
CA GLY A 17 4.10 4.00 9.64
C GLY A 17 5.48 3.54 9.19
N ARG A 18 6.38 3.36 10.14
CA ARG A 18 7.77 2.98 9.85
C ARG A 18 7.87 1.67 9.08
N VAL A 19 7.09 0.68 9.49
CA VAL A 19 7.13 -0.64 8.85
C VAL A 19 6.67 -0.53 7.41
N ALA A 20 5.55 0.17 7.18
CA ALA A 20 5.02 0.34 5.84
C ALA A 20 6.02 1.07 4.94
N LYS A 21 6.63 2.15 5.44
CA LYS A 21 7.62 2.92 4.67
C LYS A 21 8.80 2.06 4.28
N GLY A 22 9.35 1.30 5.24
CA GLY A 22 10.48 0.42 4.96
C GLY A 22 10.16 -0.62 3.92
N LEU A 23 9.00 -1.27 4.05
CA LEU A 23 8.57 -2.30 3.10
C LEU A 23 8.32 -1.69 1.72
N ALA A 24 7.57 -0.58 1.67
CA ALA A 24 7.20 0.04 0.39
C ALA A 24 8.42 0.53 -0.37
N TRP A 25 9.34 1.22 0.32
CA TRP A 25 10.54 1.72 -0.33
C TRP A 25 11.46 0.60 -0.79
N GLY A 26 11.60 -0.46 0.03
CA GLY A 26 12.38 -1.62 -0.37
C GLY A 26 11.79 -2.33 -1.58
N MET A 27 10.48 -2.49 -1.61
CA MET A 27 9.79 -3.10 -2.75
C MET A 27 9.96 -2.27 -4.01
N ALA A 28 9.81 -0.95 -3.89
CA ALA A 28 9.96 -0.07 -5.04
C ALA A 28 11.37 -0.11 -5.59
N GLN A 29 12.38 -0.17 -4.72
CA GLN A 29 13.78 -0.30 -5.15
C GLN A 29 14.04 -1.62 -5.86
N SER A 30 13.27 -2.65 -5.52
CA SER A 30 13.38 -3.96 -6.16
C SER A 30 12.58 -4.06 -7.46
N GLY A 31 11.99 -2.96 -7.91
CA GLY A 31 11.25 -2.94 -9.15
C GLY A 31 9.78 -3.29 -9.02
N GLN A 32 9.27 -3.41 -7.81
CA GLN A 32 7.86 -3.69 -7.59
C GLN A 32 7.03 -2.43 -7.68
N ARG A 33 5.78 -2.57 -8.10
CA ARG A 33 4.90 -1.42 -8.32
C ARG A 33 4.09 -1.13 -7.07
N VAL A 34 4.51 -0.14 -6.30
CA VAL A 34 3.75 0.36 -5.16
C VAL A 34 2.92 1.54 -5.66
N VAL A 35 1.60 1.37 -5.70
CA VAL A 35 0.72 2.31 -6.40
C VAL A 35 -0.07 3.23 -5.47
N ALA A 36 -0.25 2.85 -4.21
CA ALA A 36 -1.05 3.66 -3.30
C ALA A 36 -0.74 3.34 -1.85
N ALA A 37 -0.91 4.33 -1.00
CA ALA A 37 -0.80 4.18 0.44
C ALA A 37 -1.84 5.06 1.12
N ALA A 38 -2.48 4.53 2.14
CA ALA A 38 -3.46 5.26 2.94
C ALA A 38 -3.02 5.32 4.38
N SER A 39 -3.31 6.43 5.05
CA SER A 39 -3.09 6.57 6.47
C SER A 39 -4.11 7.54 7.07
N ARG A 40 -4.33 7.43 8.37
CA ARG A 40 -5.15 8.40 9.08
C ARG A 40 -4.48 9.75 9.12
N SER A 41 -3.18 9.74 9.26
CA SER A 41 -2.38 10.96 9.24
C SER A 41 -2.01 11.25 7.79
N PRO A 42 -2.49 12.35 7.21
CA PRO A 42 -2.19 12.66 5.80
C PRO A 42 -0.70 12.74 5.52
N GLY A 43 0.07 13.25 6.48
CA GLY A 43 1.51 13.37 6.31
C GLY A 43 2.22 12.05 6.16
N SER A 44 1.74 11.00 6.84
CA SER A 44 2.39 9.70 6.79
C SER A 44 2.28 9.04 5.43
N ALA A 45 1.09 9.05 4.84
CA ALA A 45 0.92 8.51 3.49
C ALA A 45 1.70 9.34 2.47
N GLY A 46 1.70 10.65 2.63
CA GLY A 46 2.47 11.54 1.75
C GLY A 46 3.96 11.25 1.80
N GLN A 47 4.51 11.06 2.99
CA GLN A 47 5.94 10.75 3.15
C GLN A 47 6.30 9.43 2.48
N LEU A 48 5.43 8.43 2.59
CA LEU A 48 5.65 7.15 1.93
C LEU A 48 5.64 7.32 0.42
N ALA A 49 4.63 7.99 -0.10
CA ALA A 49 4.42 8.13 -1.53
C ALA A 49 5.45 9.03 -2.21
N ASP A 50 6.00 10.02 -1.49
CA ASP A 50 6.94 10.98 -2.07
C ASP A 50 8.18 10.34 -2.66
N ARG A 51 8.56 9.18 -2.17
CA ARG A 51 9.77 8.48 -2.63
C ARG A 51 9.49 7.44 -3.70
N ILE A 52 8.25 7.30 -4.12
CA ILE A 52 7.87 6.26 -5.06
C ILE A 52 7.12 6.90 -6.22
N ALA A 53 7.73 6.86 -7.40
CA ALA A 53 7.09 7.42 -8.59
C ALA A 53 5.79 6.68 -8.87
N GLY A 54 4.73 7.42 -9.11
CA GLY A 54 3.43 6.84 -9.42
C GLY A 54 2.64 6.35 -8.22
N CYS A 55 3.12 6.55 -7.01
CA CYS A 55 2.41 6.14 -5.81
C CYS A 55 1.49 7.26 -5.33
N ARG A 56 0.25 6.92 -5.05
CA ARG A 56 -0.76 7.87 -4.60
C ARG A 56 -0.94 7.80 -3.09
N ALA A 57 -0.85 8.94 -2.43
CA ALA A 57 -1.21 9.06 -1.02
C ALA A 57 -2.70 9.39 -0.91
N THR A 58 -3.40 8.71 -0.02
CA THR A 58 -4.83 8.92 0.16
C THR A 58 -5.20 8.77 1.63
N ALA A 59 -6.29 9.38 2.04
CA ALA A 59 -6.87 9.17 3.37
C ALA A 59 -7.91 8.05 3.37
N ASP A 60 -8.23 7.53 2.20
CA ASP A 60 -9.30 6.54 2.03
C ASP A 60 -8.71 5.16 1.72
N ALA A 61 -8.82 4.25 2.69
CA ALA A 61 -8.31 2.89 2.51
C ALA A 61 -9.00 2.16 1.35
N GLN A 62 -10.26 2.48 1.06
CA GLN A 62 -10.96 1.87 -0.07
C GLN A 62 -10.30 2.23 -1.40
N ASP A 63 -9.77 3.44 -1.50
CA ASP A 63 -9.05 3.87 -2.70
C ASP A 63 -7.82 2.98 -2.97
N VAL A 64 -7.15 2.55 -1.90
CA VAL A 64 -6.02 1.62 -2.02
C VAL A 64 -6.49 0.27 -2.56
N VAL A 65 -7.57 -0.27 -1.99
CA VAL A 65 -8.13 -1.56 -2.42
C VAL A 65 -8.53 -1.51 -3.89
N ASP A 66 -9.14 -0.40 -4.30
CA ASP A 66 -9.62 -0.27 -5.68
C ASP A 66 -8.49 -0.20 -6.69
N ARG A 67 -7.31 0.28 -6.26
CA ARG A 67 -6.17 0.47 -7.17
C ARG A 67 -5.18 -0.67 -7.17
N ALA A 68 -5.13 -1.46 -6.09
CA ALA A 68 -4.08 -2.45 -5.89
C ALA A 68 -4.59 -3.86 -6.11
N ASP A 69 -3.69 -4.74 -6.53
CA ASP A 69 -3.97 -6.17 -6.64
C ASP A 69 -3.61 -6.89 -5.35
N LEU A 70 -2.63 -6.36 -4.62
CA LEU A 70 -2.14 -6.91 -3.36
C LEU A 70 -2.07 -5.79 -2.35
N VAL A 71 -2.69 -5.97 -1.21
CA VAL A 71 -2.75 -4.94 -0.17
C VAL A 71 -2.12 -5.44 1.11
N PHE A 72 -1.17 -4.67 1.64
CA PHE A 72 -0.60 -4.92 2.96
C PHE A 72 -1.30 -4.02 3.98
N ILE A 73 -1.80 -4.62 5.04
CA ILE A 73 -2.44 -3.89 6.13
C ILE A 73 -1.43 -3.78 7.26
N THR A 74 -0.87 -2.59 7.43
CA THR A 74 0.20 -2.34 8.39
C THR A 74 -0.26 -1.37 9.48
N VAL A 75 -1.41 -1.67 10.04
CA VAL A 75 -1.98 -0.92 11.18
C VAL A 75 -1.74 -1.71 12.46
N PRO A 76 -1.95 -1.11 13.64
CA PRO A 76 -1.82 -1.84 14.89
C PRO A 76 -2.71 -3.08 14.92
N ASP A 77 -2.23 -4.14 15.57
CA ASP A 77 -2.89 -5.45 15.57
C ASP A 77 -4.37 -5.38 15.95
N ASP A 78 -4.70 -4.55 16.92
CA ASP A 78 -6.08 -4.41 17.39
C ASP A 78 -6.98 -3.72 16.37
N ALA A 79 -6.41 -3.11 15.33
CA ALA A 79 -7.18 -2.41 14.31
C ALA A 79 -7.30 -3.22 13.01
N ILE A 80 -6.53 -4.30 12.83
CA ILE A 80 -6.46 -5.03 11.55
C ILE A 80 -7.83 -5.58 11.16
N ALA A 81 -8.50 -6.26 12.08
CA ALA A 81 -9.79 -6.88 11.78
C ALA A 81 -10.85 -5.83 11.42
N ALA A 82 -10.88 -4.73 12.16
CA ALA A 82 -11.84 -3.67 11.90
C ALA A 82 -11.60 -3.01 10.53
N VAL A 83 -10.34 -2.75 10.21
CA VAL A 83 -9.98 -2.17 8.91
C VAL A 83 -10.37 -3.11 7.78
N ALA A 84 -9.99 -4.38 7.89
CA ALA A 84 -10.28 -5.36 6.85
C ALA A 84 -11.79 -5.53 6.64
N ALA A 85 -12.58 -5.53 7.72
CA ALA A 85 -14.02 -5.69 7.66
C ALA A 85 -14.71 -4.48 7.04
N SER A 86 -14.11 -3.30 7.12
CA SER A 86 -14.72 -2.07 6.61
C SER A 86 -14.55 -1.90 5.11
N LEU A 87 -13.76 -2.75 4.45
CA LEU A 87 -13.38 -2.59 3.05
C LEU A 87 -14.17 -3.55 2.17
N LYS A 88 -14.38 -3.11 0.92
CA LYS A 88 -14.97 -3.98 -0.11
C LYS A 88 -13.84 -4.51 -0.96
N TRP A 89 -13.54 -5.78 -0.78
CA TRP A 89 -12.49 -6.46 -1.52
C TRP A 89 -13.00 -6.94 -2.87
N ARG A 90 -12.09 -6.96 -3.84
CA ARG A 90 -12.40 -7.43 -5.18
C ARG A 90 -12.29 -8.93 -5.30
#